data_096cad368f645003c2aa87442908b70d
#
_entry.id   096cad368f645003c2aa87442908b70d
#
_cell.length_a   1.000
_cell.length_b   1.000
_cell.length_c   1.000
_cell.angle_alpha   90.00
_cell.angle_beta   90.00
_cell.angle_gamma   90.00
#
_symmetry.space_group_name_H-M   'P 1'
#
loop_
_entity.id
_entity.type
_entity.pdbx_description
1 polymer ?
#
loop_
_entity_poly.entity_id
_entity_poly.type
_entity_poly.pdbx_seq_one_letter_code
_entity_poly.pdbx_strand_id
1 'polypeptide(L)'
;MNETATVMEREDFIAGLGLPPHCILSEDSELRPYECDGLSAYQQVPWLVLLPETVQQVQSILGYCHQRKVAVVARGAGTGLSGGALPLANGVLLSLARFNSILDIDLDNRLARVQPGVRNLAISQAVAQHGLYYAPDPSSQIACSIGGNVAENAGGVHCLKYGLTVHNIAQVKVVCMDGELLNIGSHALDSAGYDLLALMTGSEGLLGVIVEVTVRLLPVPETAQVLLAAFDSVETAGHAVAGII
;
A
#
# COMPACT_ATOMS: atom_id res chain seq x y z
N MET A 1 22.72 12.02 -32.32
CA MET A 1 21.46 11.77 -33.05
C MET A 1 20.36 12.05 -32.04
N ASN A 2 19.71 13.22 -32.15
CA ASN A 2 18.57 13.58 -31.33
C ASN A 2 17.34 12.87 -31.87
N GLU A 3 16.92 11.77 -31.24
CA GLU A 3 15.53 11.34 -31.35
C GLU A 3 14.70 12.35 -30.57
N THR A 4 14.03 13.24 -31.29
CA THR A 4 12.93 14.04 -30.78
C THR A 4 11.83 13.05 -30.38
N ALA A 5 11.81 12.65 -29.09
CA ALA A 5 10.64 11.99 -28.52
C ALA A 5 9.48 12.96 -28.75
N THR A 6 8.54 12.57 -29.61
CA THR A 6 7.29 13.29 -29.84
C THR A 6 6.61 13.40 -28.49
N VAL A 7 6.50 14.60 -27.94
CA VAL A 7 5.74 14.84 -26.72
C VAL A 7 4.29 14.45 -27.06
N MET A 8 3.85 13.32 -26.52
CA MET A 8 2.48 12.87 -26.68
C MET A 8 1.56 13.88 -26.02
N GLU A 9 0.59 14.39 -26.75
CA GLU A 9 -0.37 15.33 -26.18
C GLU A 9 -1.23 14.61 -25.12
N ARG A 10 -1.50 15.31 -24.03
CA ARG A 10 -2.26 14.75 -22.89
C ARG A 10 -3.65 14.25 -23.33
N GLU A 11 -4.30 14.97 -24.23
CA GLU A 11 -5.63 14.63 -24.74
C GLU A 11 -5.63 13.30 -25.51
N ASP A 12 -4.63 13.09 -26.36
CA ASP A 12 -4.48 11.84 -27.12
C ASP A 12 -4.21 10.65 -26.19
N PHE A 13 -3.43 10.88 -25.14
CA PHE A 13 -3.18 9.84 -24.14
C PHE A 13 -4.46 9.48 -23.39
N ILE A 14 -5.22 10.47 -22.94
CA ILE A 14 -6.49 10.29 -22.24
C ILE A 14 -7.50 9.53 -23.13
N ALA A 15 -7.61 9.90 -24.39
CA ALA A 15 -8.50 9.22 -25.33
C ALA A 15 -8.17 7.73 -25.49
N GLY A 16 -6.87 7.39 -25.46
CA GLY A 16 -6.40 6.01 -25.57
C GLY A 16 -6.54 5.14 -24.32
N LEU A 17 -6.77 5.75 -23.13
CA LEU A 17 -6.95 5.01 -21.88
C LEU A 17 -8.25 4.20 -21.83
N GLY A 18 -9.31 4.65 -22.51
CA GLY A 18 -10.62 4.01 -22.48
C GLY A 18 -11.31 4.01 -21.11
N LEU A 19 -10.92 4.94 -20.22
CA LEU A 19 -11.48 5.08 -18.90
C LEU A 19 -12.69 6.05 -18.88
N PRO A 20 -13.65 5.86 -17.98
CA PRO A 20 -14.70 6.85 -17.73
C PRO A 20 -14.10 8.20 -17.31
N PRO A 21 -14.66 9.35 -17.74
CA PRO A 21 -14.11 10.67 -17.42
C PRO A 21 -13.92 10.92 -15.92
N HIS A 22 -14.81 10.42 -15.07
CA HIS A 22 -14.71 10.56 -13.60
C HIS A 22 -13.54 9.79 -12.97
N CYS A 23 -12.89 8.91 -13.73
CA CYS A 23 -11.68 8.20 -13.30
C CYS A 23 -10.40 8.95 -13.66
N ILE A 24 -10.48 10.12 -14.30
CA ILE A 24 -9.34 10.87 -14.83
C ILE A 24 -9.38 12.28 -14.27
N LEU A 25 -8.30 12.70 -13.60
CA LEU A 25 -8.11 14.09 -13.18
C LEU A 25 -7.00 14.68 -14.02
N SER A 26 -7.27 15.81 -14.65
CA SER A 26 -6.34 16.49 -15.58
C SER A 26 -6.23 17.99 -15.35
N GLU A 27 -7.17 18.59 -14.62
CA GLU A 27 -7.17 20.02 -14.32
C GLU A 27 -6.21 20.34 -13.16
N ASP A 28 -5.50 21.44 -13.25
CA ASP A 28 -4.50 21.84 -12.24
C ASP A 28 -5.06 21.86 -10.81
N SER A 29 -6.30 22.31 -10.63
CA SER A 29 -6.98 22.33 -9.34
C SER A 29 -7.23 20.94 -8.76
N GLU A 30 -7.43 19.94 -9.61
CA GLU A 30 -7.64 18.54 -9.24
C GLU A 30 -6.32 17.80 -8.97
N LEU A 31 -5.24 18.20 -9.66
CA LEU A 31 -3.92 17.57 -9.54
C LEU A 31 -3.16 18.02 -8.29
N ARG A 32 -3.33 19.28 -7.86
CA ARG A 32 -2.62 19.84 -6.71
C ARG A 32 -2.76 19.06 -5.40
N PRO A 33 -3.89 18.47 -5.02
CA PRO A 33 -3.98 17.62 -3.81
C PRO A 33 -3.06 16.40 -3.83
N TYR A 34 -2.50 16.07 -4.98
CA TYR A 34 -1.62 14.90 -5.19
C TYR A 34 -0.15 15.29 -5.37
N GLU A 35 0.23 16.55 -5.27
CA GLU A 35 1.59 17.03 -5.56
C GLU A 35 2.66 16.58 -4.55
N CYS A 36 2.26 16.07 -3.38
CA CYS A 36 3.18 15.54 -2.38
C CYS A 36 2.58 14.31 -1.68
N ASP A 37 3.41 13.58 -0.96
CA ASP A 37 3.01 12.59 0.04
C ASP A 37 3.25 13.15 1.46
N GLY A 38 3.41 12.30 2.48
CA GLY A 38 3.72 12.71 3.84
C GLY A 38 5.08 13.42 3.98
N LEU A 39 5.99 13.22 3.00
CA LEU A 39 7.26 13.94 2.89
C LEU A 39 7.05 15.29 2.16
N SER A 40 6.34 16.20 2.81
CA SER A 40 5.89 17.47 2.21
C SER A 40 7.02 18.45 1.81
N ALA A 41 8.27 18.11 2.10
CA ALA A 41 9.44 18.88 1.66
C ALA A 41 9.65 18.82 0.13
N TYR A 42 9.11 17.80 -0.53
CA TYR A 42 9.16 17.62 -1.97
C TYR A 42 7.76 17.73 -2.56
N GLN A 43 7.64 18.49 -3.64
CA GLN A 43 6.36 18.70 -4.31
C GLN A 43 6.56 18.59 -5.82
N GLN A 44 5.68 17.86 -6.48
CA GLN A 44 5.64 17.72 -7.91
C GLN A 44 4.20 17.50 -8.36
N VAL A 45 3.65 18.43 -9.12
CA VAL A 45 2.30 18.22 -9.72
C VAL A 45 2.38 17.07 -10.72
N PRO A 46 1.51 16.03 -10.62
CA PRO A 46 1.50 14.95 -11.58
C PRO A 46 1.00 15.40 -12.96
N TRP A 47 1.39 14.67 -14.00
CA TRP A 47 0.85 14.91 -15.34
C TRP A 47 -0.64 14.56 -15.42
N LEU A 48 -1.02 13.41 -14.85
CA LEU A 48 -2.40 12.92 -14.73
C LEU A 48 -2.56 12.16 -13.43
N VAL A 49 -3.77 12.18 -12.85
CA VAL A 49 -4.17 11.27 -11.78
C VAL A 49 -5.27 10.35 -12.31
N LEU A 50 -5.08 9.04 -12.16
CA LEU A 50 -6.06 8.04 -12.53
C LEU A 50 -6.62 7.35 -11.28
N LEU A 51 -7.93 7.20 -11.24
CA LEU A 51 -8.72 6.66 -10.12
C LEU A 51 -9.52 5.43 -10.59
N PRO A 52 -8.86 4.30 -10.89
CA PRO A 52 -9.58 3.11 -11.33
C PRO A 52 -10.52 2.57 -10.25
N GLU A 53 -11.57 1.87 -10.68
CA GLU A 53 -12.58 1.24 -9.82
C GLU A 53 -12.55 -0.28 -9.90
N THR A 54 -11.88 -0.84 -10.91
CA THR A 54 -11.78 -2.29 -11.15
C THR A 54 -10.35 -2.73 -11.42
N VAL A 55 -10.05 -3.98 -11.12
CA VAL A 55 -8.75 -4.59 -11.42
C VAL A 55 -8.45 -4.55 -12.92
N GLN A 56 -9.46 -4.76 -13.76
CA GLN A 56 -9.34 -4.70 -15.21
C GLN A 56 -8.91 -3.31 -15.68
N GLN A 57 -9.43 -2.25 -15.06
CA GLN A 57 -8.97 -0.89 -15.36
C GLN A 57 -7.51 -0.69 -14.99
N VAL A 58 -7.07 -1.20 -13.82
CA VAL A 58 -5.64 -1.15 -13.42
C VAL A 58 -4.77 -1.88 -14.45
N GLN A 59 -5.16 -3.08 -14.87
CA GLN A 59 -4.46 -3.85 -15.91
C GLN A 59 -4.35 -3.07 -17.23
N SER A 60 -5.46 -2.51 -17.68
CA SER A 60 -5.50 -1.71 -18.93
C SER A 60 -4.62 -0.45 -18.82
N ILE A 61 -4.66 0.27 -17.70
CA ILE A 61 -3.83 1.45 -17.46
C ILE A 61 -2.34 1.09 -17.51
N LEU A 62 -1.92 0.07 -16.74
CA LEU A 62 -0.51 -0.32 -16.67
C LEU A 62 -0.01 -0.81 -18.03
N GLY A 63 -0.75 -1.69 -18.69
CA GLY A 63 -0.39 -2.17 -20.04
C GLY A 63 -0.31 -1.04 -21.07
N TYR A 64 -1.22 -0.06 -21.01
CA TYR A 64 -1.19 1.10 -21.90
C TYR A 64 0.00 2.01 -21.61
N CYS A 65 0.26 2.32 -20.33
CA CYS A 65 1.43 3.10 -19.93
C CYS A 65 2.74 2.42 -20.32
N HIS A 66 2.82 1.10 -20.16
CA HIS A 66 3.98 0.31 -20.56
C HIS A 66 4.27 0.43 -22.06
N GLN A 67 3.23 0.23 -22.90
CA GLN A 67 3.33 0.36 -24.35
C GLN A 67 3.76 1.76 -24.80
N ARG A 68 3.29 2.79 -24.10
CA ARG A 68 3.59 4.20 -24.37
C ARG A 68 4.86 4.71 -23.67
N LYS A 69 5.51 3.88 -22.85
CA LYS A 69 6.69 4.24 -22.04
C LYS A 69 6.43 5.42 -21.10
N VAL A 70 5.21 5.51 -20.57
CA VAL A 70 4.81 6.48 -19.57
C VAL A 70 5.03 5.89 -18.18
N ALA A 71 5.76 6.59 -17.33
CA ALA A 71 6.00 6.17 -15.96
C ALA A 71 4.72 6.22 -15.13
N VAL A 72 4.56 5.26 -14.21
CA VAL A 72 3.42 5.19 -13.29
C VAL A 72 3.93 5.20 -11.87
N VAL A 73 3.33 6.05 -11.03
CA VAL A 73 3.54 6.05 -9.58
C VAL A 73 2.24 5.59 -8.92
N ALA A 74 2.29 4.46 -8.22
CA ALA A 74 1.14 3.96 -7.46
C ALA A 74 0.98 4.75 -6.15
N ARG A 75 -0.27 5.10 -5.79
CA ARG A 75 -0.56 5.84 -4.56
C ARG A 75 -1.72 5.22 -3.79
N GLY A 76 -1.48 4.94 -2.53
CA GLY A 76 -2.52 4.67 -1.54
C GLY A 76 -3.05 5.97 -0.92
N ALA A 77 -2.91 6.12 0.39
CA ALA A 77 -3.31 7.33 1.12
C ALA A 77 -2.27 8.47 1.08
N GLY A 78 -1.05 8.21 0.61
CA GLY A 78 0.03 9.21 0.56
C GLY A 78 0.56 9.62 1.94
N THR A 79 0.50 8.75 2.93
CA THR A 79 0.99 9.01 4.30
C THR A 79 2.46 8.66 4.51
N GLY A 80 3.11 8.04 3.51
CA GLY A 80 4.53 7.67 3.54
C GLY A 80 5.46 8.88 3.65
N LEU A 81 6.65 8.65 4.23
CA LEU A 81 7.68 9.69 4.46
C LEU A 81 8.94 9.44 3.63
N SER A 82 8.91 8.48 2.69
CA SER A 82 10.05 8.08 1.86
C SER A 82 10.01 8.66 0.44
N GLY A 83 8.94 9.35 0.07
CA GLY A 83 8.76 9.88 -1.28
C GLY A 83 8.26 8.84 -2.29
N GLY A 84 7.88 7.62 -1.85
CA GLY A 84 7.43 6.55 -2.73
C GLY A 84 6.14 6.85 -3.49
N ALA A 85 5.31 7.78 -3.00
CA ALA A 85 4.10 8.24 -3.67
C ALA A 85 4.24 9.65 -4.28
N LEU A 86 5.47 10.18 -4.37
CA LEU A 86 5.73 11.47 -5.01
C LEU A 86 5.54 11.34 -6.53
N PRO A 87 4.70 12.18 -7.16
CA PRO A 87 4.44 12.09 -8.58
C PRO A 87 5.63 12.50 -9.44
N LEU A 88 5.55 12.14 -10.73
CA LEU A 88 6.47 12.59 -11.77
C LEU A 88 5.77 13.62 -12.68
N ALA A 89 6.51 14.66 -13.11
CA ALA A 89 5.99 15.72 -13.98
C ALA A 89 5.45 15.22 -15.33
N ASN A 90 5.98 14.10 -15.82
CA ASN A 90 5.62 13.46 -17.08
C ASN A 90 5.09 12.03 -16.88
N GLY A 91 4.59 11.73 -15.70
CA GLY A 91 4.09 10.40 -15.32
C GLY A 91 2.65 10.44 -14.84
N VAL A 92 2.04 9.28 -14.82
CA VAL A 92 0.70 9.03 -14.28
C VAL A 92 0.80 8.72 -12.80
N LEU A 93 -0.01 9.37 -11.97
CA LEU A 93 -0.26 8.95 -10.59
C LEU A 93 -1.50 8.03 -10.58
N LEU A 94 -1.29 6.79 -10.20
CA LEU A 94 -2.35 5.77 -10.12
C LEU A 94 -2.83 5.67 -8.67
N SER A 95 -3.95 6.30 -8.36
CA SER A 95 -4.53 6.29 -7.01
C SER A 95 -5.50 5.13 -6.82
N LEU A 96 -5.25 4.31 -5.78
CA LEU A 96 -6.10 3.18 -5.43
C LEU A 96 -7.15 3.52 -4.35
N ALA A 97 -7.43 4.79 -4.14
CA ALA A 97 -8.36 5.27 -3.10
C ALA A 97 -9.79 4.71 -3.24
N ARG A 98 -10.21 4.33 -4.46
CA ARG A 98 -11.52 3.73 -4.72
C ARG A 98 -11.60 2.24 -4.42
N PHE A 99 -10.48 1.57 -4.24
CA PHE A 99 -10.39 0.17 -3.81
C PHE A 99 -10.46 0.07 -2.29
N ASN A 100 -11.60 0.34 -1.69
CA ASN A 100 -11.75 0.53 -0.24
C ASN A 100 -12.71 -0.45 0.45
N SER A 101 -12.98 -1.60 -0.17
CA SER A 101 -13.91 -2.61 0.35
C SER A 101 -13.17 -3.73 1.07
N ILE A 102 -13.73 -4.17 2.20
CA ILE A 102 -13.42 -5.47 2.81
C ILE A 102 -14.23 -6.51 2.04
N LEU A 103 -13.53 -7.44 1.37
CA LEU A 103 -14.13 -8.37 0.43
C LEU A 103 -14.67 -9.63 1.13
N ASP A 104 -13.95 -10.08 2.18
CA ASP A 104 -14.26 -11.30 2.88
C ASP A 104 -13.58 -11.35 4.26
N ILE A 105 -14.21 -12.01 5.24
CA ILE A 105 -13.64 -12.26 6.56
C ILE A 105 -13.84 -13.74 6.88
N ASP A 106 -12.75 -14.48 6.89
CA ASP A 106 -12.69 -15.89 7.26
C ASP A 106 -12.30 -16.00 8.75
N LEU A 107 -13.29 -16.16 9.61
CA LEU A 107 -13.07 -16.24 11.05
C LEU A 107 -12.38 -17.54 11.47
N ASP A 108 -12.64 -18.64 10.77
CA ASP A 108 -12.08 -19.96 11.10
C ASP A 108 -10.57 -19.98 10.85
N ASN A 109 -10.11 -19.39 9.74
CA ASN A 109 -8.71 -19.28 9.38
C ASN A 109 -8.08 -17.96 9.88
N ARG A 110 -8.87 -17.07 10.49
CA ARG A 110 -8.42 -15.74 10.95
C ARG A 110 -7.75 -14.93 9.85
N LEU A 111 -8.42 -14.84 8.73
CA LEU A 111 -7.97 -14.08 7.57
C LEU A 111 -9.01 -13.02 7.21
N ALA A 112 -8.55 -11.89 6.68
CA ALA A 112 -9.43 -10.93 6.02
C ALA A 112 -8.85 -10.58 4.65
N ARG A 113 -9.69 -10.66 3.63
CA ARG A 113 -9.37 -10.29 2.25
C ARG A 113 -9.92 -8.92 1.95
N VAL A 114 -9.05 -7.98 1.63
CA VAL A 114 -9.36 -6.56 1.53
C VAL A 114 -8.77 -5.93 0.29
N GLN A 115 -9.37 -4.86 -0.19
CA GLN A 115 -8.83 -4.03 -1.24
C GLN A 115 -7.74 -3.09 -0.71
N PRO A 116 -6.75 -2.68 -1.53
CA PRO A 116 -5.55 -1.96 -1.09
C PRO A 116 -5.81 -0.57 -0.49
N GLY A 117 -6.91 0.08 -0.82
CA GLY A 117 -7.30 1.39 -0.28
C GLY A 117 -8.00 1.32 1.09
N VAL A 118 -8.30 0.12 1.60
CA VAL A 118 -8.87 -0.04 2.95
C VAL A 118 -7.90 0.52 3.98
N ARG A 119 -8.40 1.33 4.91
CA ARG A 119 -7.59 1.89 5.99
C ARG A 119 -7.14 0.78 6.95
N ASN A 120 -5.91 0.86 7.42
CA ASN A 120 -5.34 -0.11 8.34
C ASN A 120 -6.27 -0.37 9.55
N LEU A 121 -6.65 0.68 10.27
CA LEU A 121 -7.51 0.58 11.47
C LEU A 121 -8.91 0.01 11.14
N ALA A 122 -9.44 0.26 9.95
CA ALA A 122 -10.77 -0.21 9.56
C ALA A 122 -10.85 -1.75 9.52
N ILE A 123 -9.73 -2.44 9.26
CA ILE A 123 -9.65 -3.91 9.31
C ILE A 123 -9.92 -4.39 10.75
N SER A 124 -9.22 -3.84 11.72
CA SER A 124 -9.42 -4.17 13.14
C SER A 124 -10.84 -3.83 13.61
N GLN A 125 -11.38 -2.69 13.20
CA GLN A 125 -12.76 -2.29 13.54
C GLN A 125 -13.80 -3.28 12.99
N ALA A 126 -13.60 -3.80 11.77
CA ALA A 126 -14.53 -4.74 11.15
C ALA A 126 -14.59 -6.09 11.87
N VAL A 127 -13.50 -6.51 12.52
CA VAL A 127 -13.40 -7.82 13.20
C VAL A 127 -13.47 -7.73 14.72
N ALA A 128 -13.57 -6.53 15.29
CA ALA A 128 -13.55 -6.29 16.73
C ALA A 128 -14.62 -7.07 17.50
N GLN A 129 -15.84 -7.17 16.94
CA GLN A 129 -16.94 -7.95 17.55
C GLN A 129 -16.64 -9.44 17.68
N HIS A 130 -15.64 -9.95 16.96
CA HIS A 130 -15.20 -11.35 17.00
C HIS A 130 -13.98 -11.55 17.90
N GLY A 131 -13.56 -10.52 18.65
CA GLY A 131 -12.36 -10.56 19.48
C GLY A 131 -11.05 -10.67 18.69
N LEU A 132 -11.06 -10.21 17.43
CA LEU A 132 -9.90 -10.23 16.52
C LEU A 132 -9.44 -8.82 16.18
N TYR A 133 -8.19 -8.70 15.72
CA TYR A 133 -7.61 -7.44 15.23
C TYR A 133 -6.48 -7.72 14.23
N TYR A 134 -6.12 -6.70 13.45
CA TYR A 134 -4.93 -6.66 12.60
C TYR A 134 -3.79 -6.00 13.37
N ALA A 135 -2.68 -6.72 13.58
CA ALA A 135 -1.66 -6.33 14.52
C ALA A 135 -0.75 -5.15 14.11
N PRO A 136 -0.28 -5.01 12.86
CA PRO A 136 0.55 -3.86 12.49
C PRO A 136 -0.21 -2.55 12.65
N ASP A 137 0.35 -1.66 13.48
CA ASP A 137 -0.29 -0.43 13.95
C ASP A 137 0.56 0.82 13.70
N PRO A 138 0.87 1.16 12.43
CA PRO A 138 1.62 2.36 12.13
C PRO A 138 0.95 3.61 12.72
N SER A 139 1.71 4.62 13.07
CA SER A 139 1.19 5.87 13.66
C SER A 139 0.12 6.53 12.80
N SER A 140 0.13 6.28 11.49
CA SER A 140 -0.85 6.72 10.50
C SER A 140 -2.04 5.76 10.31
N GLN A 141 -2.25 4.74 11.15
CA GLN A 141 -3.24 3.66 10.94
C GLN A 141 -4.67 4.15 10.69
N ILE A 142 -5.04 5.32 11.18
CA ILE A 142 -6.36 5.93 10.94
C ILE A 142 -6.53 6.45 9.51
N ALA A 143 -5.44 6.70 8.80
CA ALA A 143 -5.40 7.32 7.47
C ALA A 143 -4.73 6.44 6.42
N CYS A 144 -3.65 5.72 6.75
CA CYS A 144 -2.90 4.91 5.79
C CYS A 144 -3.73 3.75 5.23
N SER A 145 -3.44 3.36 3.99
CA SER A 145 -4.09 2.25 3.31
C SER A 145 -3.27 0.97 3.44
N ILE A 146 -3.95 -0.18 3.44
CA ILE A 146 -3.28 -1.49 3.57
C ILE A 146 -2.34 -1.78 2.41
N GLY A 147 -2.69 -1.38 1.17
CA GLY A 147 -1.78 -1.52 0.03
C GLY A 147 -0.51 -0.69 0.18
N GLY A 148 -0.61 0.51 0.75
CA GLY A 148 0.56 1.32 1.13
C GLY A 148 1.37 0.67 2.25
N ASN A 149 0.72 0.07 3.25
CA ASN A 149 1.43 -0.66 4.30
C ASN A 149 2.23 -1.85 3.75
N VAL A 150 1.69 -2.58 2.77
CA VAL A 150 2.43 -3.66 2.10
C VAL A 150 3.58 -3.09 1.27
N ALA A 151 3.35 -2.04 0.49
CA ALA A 151 4.38 -1.43 -0.35
C ALA A 151 5.58 -0.92 0.46
N GLU A 152 5.34 -0.34 1.64
CA GLU A 152 6.38 0.21 2.52
C GLU A 152 6.87 -0.78 3.60
N ASN A 153 6.28 -1.97 3.69
CA ASN A 153 6.48 -2.90 4.82
C ASN A 153 6.28 -2.20 6.17
N ALA A 154 5.17 -1.49 6.33
CA ALA A 154 4.91 -0.65 7.48
C ALA A 154 4.95 -1.44 8.80
N GLY A 155 5.52 -0.82 9.83
CA GLY A 155 5.52 -1.30 11.21
C GLY A 155 4.78 -0.33 12.13
N GLY A 156 4.79 -0.63 13.42
CA GLY A 156 4.16 0.18 14.44
C GLY A 156 4.78 -0.04 15.82
N VAL A 157 4.13 0.44 16.86
CA VAL A 157 4.61 0.37 18.24
C VAL A 157 4.80 -1.08 18.71
N HIS A 158 3.95 -1.99 18.23
CA HIS A 158 3.94 -3.39 18.66
C HIS A 158 4.70 -4.33 17.71
N CYS A 159 5.45 -3.80 16.73
CA CYS A 159 6.13 -4.63 15.74
C CYS A 159 7.24 -5.52 16.32
N LEU A 160 7.81 -5.18 17.47
CA LEU A 160 8.76 -6.05 18.19
C LEU A 160 8.14 -7.40 18.53
N LYS A 161 6.87 -7.42 18.96
CA LYS A 161 6.15 -8.64 19.33
C LYS A 161 5.47 -9.30 18.13
N TYR A 162 4.81 -8.52 17.28
CA TYR A 162 3.92 -9.05 16.26
C TYR A 162 4.49 -8.97 14.83
N GLY A 163 5.68 -8.40 14.69
CA GLY A 163 6.34 -8.22 13.41
C GLY A 163 5.78 -7.04 12.60
N LEU A 164 6.35 -6.88 11.42
CA LEU A 164 5.97 -5.89 10.41
C LEU A 164 4.82 -6.41 9.55
N THR A 165 4.41 -5.64 8.56
CA THR A 165 3.38 -6.01 7.59
C THR A 165 3.68 -7.35 6.92
N VAL A 166 4.94 -7.63 6.52
CA VAL A 166 5.35 -8.88 5.86
C VAL A 166 5.00 -10.13 6.66
N HIS A 167 5.03 -10.07 8.00
CA HIS A 167 4.70 -11.22 8.86
C HIS A 167 3.17 -11.40 9.04
N ASN A 168 2.39 -10.36 8.74
CA ASN A 168 0.97 -10.29 9.03
C ASN A 168 0.09 -10.34 7.76
N ILE A 169 0.67 -10.65 6.61
CA ILE A 169 -0.06 -10.92 5.36
C ILE A 169 0.12 -12.37 4.93
N ALA A 170 -0.87 -12.90 4.23
CA ALA A 170 -0.86 -14.26 3.71
C ALA A 170 -0.75 -14.28 2.19
N GLN A 171 -1.38 -13.32 1.51
CA GLN A 171 -1.44 -13.28 0.05
C GLN A 171 -1.64 -11.86 -0.43
N VAL A 172 -1.13 -11.56 -1.63
CA VAL A 172 -1.44 -10.33 -2.37
C VAL A 172 -1.81 -10.68 -3.81
N LYS A 173 -2.70 -9.87 -4.41
CA LYS A 173 -2.86 -9.81 -5.87
C LYS A 173 -2.16 -8.55 -6.37
N VAL A 174 -1.35 -8.72 -7.39
CA VAL A 174 -0.50 -7.67 -7.94
C VAL A 174 -0.70 -7.59 -9.45
N VAL A 175 -0.84 -6.39 -9.98
CA VAL A 175 -0.81 -6.16 -11.42
C VAL A 175 0.59 -5.67 -11.78
N CYS A 176 1.28 -6.41 -12.65
CA CYS A 176 2.58 -6.04 -13.20
C CYS A 176 2.46 -4.93 -14.25
N MET A 177 3.58 -4.32 -14.62
CA MET A 177 3.59 -3.18 -15.55
C MET A 177 3.06 -3.52 -16.95
N ASP A 178 3.16 -4.78 -17.38
CA ASP A 178 2.59 -5.29 -18.64
C ASP A 178 1.09 -5.58 -18.59
N GLY A 179 0.46 -5.41 -17.40
CA GLY A 179 -0.95 -5.68 -17.13
C GLY A 179 -1.23 -7.12 -16.67
N GLU A 180 -0.22 -7.97 -16.50
CA GLU A 180 -0.42 -9.32 -15.95
C GLU A 180 -0.86 -9.26 -14.50
N LEU A 181 -1.85 -10.10 -14.12
CA LEU A 181 -2.33 -10.23 -12.75
C LEU A 181 -1.71 -11.47 -12.11
N LEU A 182 -0.95 -11.25 -11.04
CA LEU A 182 -0.31 -12.31 -10.27
C LEU A 182 -0.98 -12.50 -8.91
N ASN A 183 -1.10 -13.76 -8.47
CA ASN A 183 -1.42 -14.11 -7.10
C ASN A 183 -0.13 -14.58 -6.41
N ILE A 184 0.27 -13.91 -5.33
CA ILE A 184 1.53 -14.16 -4.62
C ILE A 184 1.20 -14.47 -3.16
N GLY A 185 1.76 -15.57 -2.65
CA GLY A 185 1.42 -16.09 -1.32
C GLY A 185 0.31 -17.13 -1.36
N SER A 186 -0.13 -17.56 -0.20
CA SER A 186 -1.10 -18.64 -0.02
C SER A 186 -1.88 -18.46 1.28
N HIS A 187 -3.08 -19.05 1.36
CA HIS A 187 -3.82 -19.17 2.62
C HIS A 187 -3.27 -20.30 3.51
N ALA A 188 -2.41 -21.17 2.98
CA ALA A 188 -1.73 -22.20 3.76
C ALA A 188 -0.63 -21.59 4.64
N LEU A 189 -0.12 -22.40 5.57
CA LEU A 189 0.99 -22.00 6.45
C LEU A 189 2.29 -21.76 5.68
N ASP A 190 2.44 -22.39 4.53
CA ASP A 190 3.61 -22.31 3.68
C ASP A 190 3.22 -22.19 2.20
N SER A 191 4.08 -21.60 1.40
CA SER A 191 3.91 -21.49 -0.06
C SER A 191 5.11 -22.14 -0.75
N ALA A 192 4.86 -22.87 -1.85
CA ALA A 192 5.92 -23.53 -2.61
C ALA A 192 6.80 -22.51 -3.35
N GLY A 193 8.11 -22.74 -3.37
CA GLY A 193 9.07 -21.94 -4.13
C GLY A 193 9.69 -20.80 -3.33
N TYR A 194 10.12 -19.75 -4.04
CA TYR A 194 10.70 -18.56 -3.41
C TYR A 194 9.62 -17.73 -2.70
N ASP A 195 10.01 -17.06 -1.62
CA ASP A 195 9.13 -16.13 -0.90
C ASP A 195 8.95 -14.81 -1.68
N LEU A 196 8.13 -14.89 -2.72
CA LEU A 196 7.78 -13.72 -3.52
C LEU A 196 6.91 -12.73 -2.74
N LEU A 197 6.23 -13.17 -1.68
CA LEU A 197 5.44 -12.29 -0.82
C LEU A 197 6.34 -11.33 -0.05
N ALA A 198 7.44 -11.82 0.51
CA ALA A 198 8.45 -10.99 1.14
C ALA A 198 9.15 -10.06 0.15
N LEU A 199 9.41 -10.52 -1.09
CA LEU A 199 9.98 -9.68 -2.14
C LEU A 199 9.06 -8.51 -2.52
N MET A 200 7.76 -8.76 -2.63
CA MET A 200 6.76 -7.73 -2.97
C MET A 200 6.51 -6.74 -1.82
N THR A 201 6.64 -7.21 -0.58
CA THR A 201 6.44 -6.39 0.61
C THR A 201 7.63 -5.48 0.84
N GLY A 202 7.42 -4.17 0.87
CA GLY A 202 8.49 -3.18 0.94
C GLY A 202 9.11 -2.84 -0.43
N SER A 203 8.46 -3.22 -1.54
CA SER A 203 8.93 -2.90 -2.90
C SER A 203 8.56 -1.49 -3.39
N GLU A 204 7.86 -0.71 -2.57
CA GLU A 204 7.45 0.69 -2.83
C GLU A 204 6.68 0.87 -4.16
N GLY A 205 5.98 -0.19 -4.61
CA GLY A 205 5.24 -0.17 -5.89
C GLY A 205 6.12 -0.35 -7.14
N LEU A 206 7.43 -0.59 -6.99
CA LEU A 206 8.36 -0.71 -8.12
C LEU A 206 8.24 -2.05 -8.85
N LEU A 207 7.76 -3.10 -8.18
CA LEU A 207 7.60 -4.44 -8.79
C LEU A 207 6.19 -4.69 -9.31
N GLY A 208 5.22 -3.86 -8.94
CA GLY A 208 3.84 -3.96 -9.39
C GLY A 208 2.88 -3.23 -8.48
N VAL A 209 1.61 -3.15 -8.90
CA VAL A 209 0.55 -2.45 -8.18
C VAL A 209 -0.31 -3.46 -7.44
N ILE A 210 -0.37 -3.35 -6.11
CA ILE A 210 -1.17 -4.23 -5.25
C ILE A 210 -2.65 -3.86 -5.39
N VAL A 211 -3.49 -4.84 -5.73
CA VAL A 211 -4.93 -4.66 -5.94
C VAL A 211 -5.80 -5.44 -4.96
N GLU A 212 -5.23 -6.37 -4.21
CA GLU A 212 -5.90 -7.11 -3.14
C GLU A 212 -4.87 -7.59 -2.12
N VAL A 213 -5.22 -7.61 -0.85
CA VAL A 213 -4.38 -8.10 0.25
C VAL A 213 -5.19 -9.05 1.12
N THR A 214 -4.64 -10.21 1.45
CA THR A 214 -5.16 -11.09 2.50
C THR A 214 -4.28 -10.93 3.74
N VAL A 215 -4.86 -10.41 4.81
CA VAL A 215 -4.17 -10.17 6.08
C VAL A 215 -4.49 -11.27 7.09
N ARG A 216 -3.55 -11.51 8.01
CA ARG A 216 -3.71 -12.39 9.16
C ARG A 216 -4.31 -11.61 10.33
N LEU A 217 -5.30 -12.19 10.99
CA LEU A 217 -5.95 -11.62 12.16
C LEU A 217 -5.47 -12.33 13.42
N LEU A 218 -5.23 -11.58 14.47
CA LEU A 218 -4.83 -12.11 15.77
C LEU A 218 -5.97 -11.95 16.79
N PRO A 219 -6.07 -12.83 17.80
CA PRO A 219 -6.97 -12.60 18.91
C PRO A 219 -6.51 -11.39 19.72
N VAL A 220 -7.46 -10.58 20.17
CA VAL A 220 -7.20 -9.47 21.08
C VAL A 220 -6.58 -10.01 22.37
N PRO A 221 -5.46 -9.44 22.85
CA PRO A 221 -4.85 -9.85 24.14
C PRO A 221 -5.85 -9.74 25.29
N GLU A 222 -5.87 -10.71 26.20
CA GLU A 222 -6.76 -10.70 27.36
C GLU A 222 -6.47 -9.53 28.30
N THR A 223 -5.18 -9.19 28.47
CA THR A 223 -4.73 -8.07 29.31
C THR A 223 -3.48 -7.42 28.73
N ALA A 224 -3.27 -6.16 29.08
CA ALA A 224 -2.01 -5.45 28.90
C ALA A 224 -1.55 -4.90 30.25
N GLN A 225 -0.25 -5.02 30.55
CA GLN A 225 0.35 -4.47 31.75
C GLN A 225 1.43 -3.44 31.36
N VAL A 226 1.50 -2.36 32.10
CA VAL A 226 2.48 -1.30 31.87
C VAL A 226 3.42 -1.25 33.07
N LEU A 227 4.72 -1.26 32.79
CA LEU A 227 5.77 -1.05 33.78
C LEU A 227 6.40 0.33 33.58
N LEU A 228 6.54 1.08 34.64
CA LEU A 228 7.31 2.32 34.67
C LEU A 228 8.50 2.10 35.57
N ALA A 229 9.70 2.27 35.04
CA ALA A 229 10.96 2.16 35.82
C ALA A 229 11.84 3.39 35.55
N ALA A 230 12.43 3.93 36.61
CA ALA A 230 13.41 5.00 36.52
C ALA A 230 14.82 4.42 36.64
N PHE A 231 15.77 4.97 35.90
CA PHE A 231 17.17 4.56 35.92
C PHE A 231 18.08 5.78 36.00
N ASP A 232 19.24 5.60 36.65
CA ASP A 232 20.21 6.67 36.86
C ASP A 232 20.98 7.02 35.57
N SER A 233 20.99 6.11 34.57
CA SER A 233 21.64 6.34 33.30
C SER A 233 20.87 5.70 32.12
N VAL A 234 21.03 6.25 30.91
CA VAL A 234 20.47 5.72 29.69
C VAL A 234 21.04 4.34 29.38
N GLU A 235 22.30 4.09 29.71
CA GLU A 235 22.95 2.80 29.51
C GLU A 235 22.28 1.70 30.34
N THR A 236 22.02 1.95 31.61
CA THR A 236 21.31 1.01 32.50
C THR A 236 19.90 0.74 32.02
N ALA A 237 19.20 1.78 31.55
CA ALA A 237 17.88 1.64 30.96
C ALA A 237 17.93 0.74 29.69
N GLY A 238 18.91 0.95 28.81
CA GLY A 238 19.12 0.12 27.63
C GLY A 238 19.40 -1.34 27.95
N HIS A 239 20.24 -1.63 28.95
CA HIS A 239 20.48 -2.99 29.42
C HIS A 239 19.25 -3.66 30.00
N ALA A 240 18.42 -2.91 30.75
CA ALA A 240 17.16 -3.43 31.29
C ALA A 240 16.18 -3.81 30.17
N VAL A 241 16.03 -2.96 29.16
CA VAL A 241 15.18 -3.26 27.97
C VAL A 241 15.69 -4.49 27.25
N ALA A 242 17.00 -4.57 26.97
CA ALA A 242 17.60 -5.74 26.32
C ALA A 242 17.44 -7.04 27.11
N GLY A 243 17.34 -6.97 28.43
CA GLY A 243 17.09 -8.14 29.28
C GLY A 243 15.63 -8.56 29.38
N ILE A 244 14.69 -7.70 28.98
CA ILE A 244 13.25 -7.99 28.92
C ILE A 244 12.85 -8.62 27.59
N ILE A 245 13.54 -8.26 26.51
CA ILE A 245 13.35 -8.77 25.14
C ILE A 245 14.01 -10.15 25.00
#